data_773b4c4d9332170677426fbfdebb6613
#
_entry.id   773b4c4d9332170677426fbfdebb6613
#
_cell.length_a   1.000
_cell.length_b   1.000
_cell.length_c   1.000
_cell.angle_alpha   90.00
_cell.angle_beta   90.00
_cell.angle_gamma   90.00
#
_symmetry.space_group_name_H-M   'P 1'
#
loop_
_entity.id
_entity.type
_entity.pdbx_description
1 polymer ?
#
loop_
_entity_poly.entity_id
_entity_poly.type
_entity_poly.pdbx_seq_one_letter_code
_entity_poly.pdbx_strand_id
1 'polypeptide(L)'
;MNELLLIVTIAGQRVALPAAAVESVVELDTLIPVPRAAPHVAGLSALRSRVLTVIDCMRSLELGTSDTSDGIREAAVVELDGHHYALIVDIVEDVVEAVGDLSPVRAAMGDGWERVSKGMVESEVGPLLLVDVEALVSGVETRAA
;
A
#
# COMPACT_ATOMS: atom_id res chain seq x y z
N MET A 1 9.19 3.72 23.08
CA MET A 1 9.27 4.58 21.90
C MET A 1 8.18 4.21 20.93
N ASN A 2 7.42 5.18 20.48
CA ASN A 2 6.28 4.87 19.62
C ASN A 2 6.66 4.80 18.16
N GLU A 3 6.00 3.94 17.44
CA GLU A 3 6.25 3.78 16.02
C GLU A 3 5.57 4.89 15.24
N LEU A 4 6.23 5.35 14.19
CA LEU A 4 5.63 6.35 13.30
C LEU A 4 4.82 5.67 12.21
N LEU A 5 3.69 6.25 11.89
CA LEU A 5 2.75 5.70 10.91
C LEU A 5 2.49 6.75 9.84
N LEU A 6 2.48 6.32 8.60
CA LEU A 6 2.08 7.18 7.49
C LEU A 6 0.61 6.90 7.21
N ILE A 7 -0.21 7.92 7.27
CA ILE A 7 -1.65 7.77 7.02
C ILE A 7 -1.90 7.94 5.54
N VAL A 8 -2.52 6.95 4.94
CA VAL A 8 -2.89 6.99 3.52
C VAL A 8 -4.34 6.53 3.37
N THR A 9 -4.93 6.88 2.24
CA THR A 9 -6.25 6.38 1.88
C THR A 9 -6.06 5.42 0.72
N ILE A 10 -6.57 4.21 0.85
CA ILE A 10 -6.53 3.18 -0.18
C ILE A 10 -7.96 2.68 -0.36
N ALA A 11 -8.45 2.75 -1.61
CA ALA A 11 -9.81 2.30 -1.92
C ALA A 11 -10.85 2.99 -1.04
N GLY A 12 -10.63 4.27 -0.77
CA GLY A 12 -11.54 5.06 0.04
C GLY A 12 -11.41 4.84 1.53
N GLN A 13 -10.51 3.97 1.98
CA GLN A 13 -10.36 3.64 3.38
C GLN A 13 -9.08 4.23 3.94
N ARG A 14 -9.18 4.93 5.05
CA ARG A 14 -8.02 5.55 5.69
C ARG A 14 -7.31 4.51 6.55
N VAL A 15 -6.04 4.29 6.27
CA VAL A 15 -5.27 3.24 6.94
C VAL A 15 -3.87 3.76 7.25
N ALA A 16 -3.08 2.95 7.94
CA ALA A 16 -1.72 3.33 8.31
C ALA A 16 -0.72 2.36 7.71
N LEU A 17 0.38 2.91 7.21
CA LEU A 17 1.54 2.12 6.81
C LEU A 17 2.66 2.40 7.82
N PRO A 18 3.46 1.39 8.19
CA PRO A 18 4.63 1.69 9.03
C PRO A 18 5.54 2.66 8.31
N ALA A 19 5.81 3.82 8.92
CA ALA A 19 6.62 4.83 8.26
C ALA A 19 8.02 4.31 7.98
N ALA A 20 8.50 3.39 8.81
CA ALA A 20 9.83 2.80 8.59
C ALA A 20 9.92 1.99 7.30
N ALA A 21 8.78 1.53 6.77
CA ALA A 21 8.77 0.76 5.53
C ALA A 21 8.68 1.66 4.30
N VAL A 22 8.39 2.94 4.46
CA VAL A 22 8.18 3.83 3.34
C VAL A 22 9.41 4.68 3.12
N GLU A 23 10.01 4.57 1.94
CA GLU A 23 11.19 5.36 1.61
C GLU A 23 10.83 6.78 1.21
N SER A 24 9.78 6.92 0.44
CA SER A 24 9.40 8.23 -0.07
C SER A 24 7.97 8.18 -0.59
N VAL A 25 7.42 9.35 -0.87
CA VAL A 25 6.13 9.48 -1.52
C VAL A 25 6.39 10.22 -2.81
N VAL A 26 5.89 9.71 -3.92
CA VAL A 26 6.19 10.27 -5.23
C VAL A 26 4.91 10.35 -6.06
N GLU A 27 4.98 11.12 -7.14
CA GLU A 27 3.92 11.14 -8.14
C GLU A 27 4.42 10.36 -9.34
N LEU A 28 3.63 9.44 -9.82
CA LEU A 28 3.97 8.63 -10.97
C LEU A 28 3.29 9.22 -12.19
N ASP A 29 4.06 9.59 -13.20
CA ASP A 29 3.49 10.18 -14.40
C ASP A 29 3.58 9.24 -15.59
N THR A 30 4.26 8.13 -15.48
CA THR A 30 4.33 7.14 -16.55
C THR A 30 4.16 5.76 -15.97
N LEU A 31 3.58 4.88 -16.76
CA LEU A 31 3.34 3.51 -16.33
C LEU A 31 3.52 2.62 -17.54
N ILE A 32 4.46 1.71 -17.46
CA ILE A 32 4.75 0.78 -18.56
C ILE A 32 4.19 -0.58 -18.20
N PRO A 33 3.19 -1.08 -18.92
CA PRO A 33 2.61 -2.38 -18.58
C PRO A 33 3.63 -3.50 -18.77
N VAL A 34 3.52 -4.52 -17.94
CA VAL A 34 4.39 -5.69 -18.03
C VAL A 34 3.51 -6.87 -18.46
N PRO A 35 3.79 -7.47 -19.62
CA PRO A 35 2.98 -8.60 -20.07
C PRO A 35 3.10 -9.77 -19.09
N ARG A 36 1.97 -10.38 -18.81
CA ARG A 36 1.89 -11.58 -17.96
C ARG A 36 2.28 -11.35 -16.51
N ALA A 37 2.32 -10.10 -16.07
CA ALA A 37 2.52 -9.83 -14.66
C ALA A 37 1.26 -10.22 -13.88
N ALA A 38 1.42 -10.41 -12.58
CA ALA A 38 0.27 -10.67 -11.71
C ALA A 38 -0.72 -9.51 -11.81
N PRO A 39 -2.03 -9.78 -11.61
CA PRO A 39 -3.04 -8.74 -11.82
C PRO A 39 -2.84 -7.48 -11.00
N HIS A 40 -2.26 -7.58 -9.80
CA HIS A 40 -2.06 -6.40 -8.95
C HIS A 40 -0.82 -5.59 -9.33
N VAL A 41 0.00 -6.09 -10.26
CA VAL A 41 1.14 -5.33 -10.75
C VAL A 41 0.63 -4.45 -11.88
N ALA A 42 0.56 -3.16 -11.65
CA ALA A 42 0.07 -2.23 -12.66
C ALA A 42 1.08 -2.01 -13.77
N GLY A 43 2.37 -2.13 -13.46
CA GLY A 43 3.40 -1.94 -14.45
C GLY A 43 4.70 -1.50 -13.80
N LEU A 44 5.55 -0.87 -14.59
CA LEU A 44 6.81 -0.32 -14.11
C LEU A 44 6.80 1.18 -14.30
N SER A 45 7.52 1.87 -13.44
CA SER A 45 7.71 3.30 -13.58
C SER A 45 9.17 3.61 -13.29
N ALA A 46 9.77 4.48 -14.09
CA ALA A 46 11.15 4.89 -13.85
C ALA A 46 11.13 6.18 -13.06
N LEU A 47 11.88 6.22 -11.98
CA LEU A 47 12.00 7.41 -11.17
C LEU A 47 13.48 7.67 -11.00
N ARG A 48 13.96 8.75 -11.62
CA ARG A 48 15.38 9.05 -11.64
C ARG A 48 16.11 7.90 -12.30
N SER A 49 17.02 7.25 -11.63
CA SER A 49 17.73 6.13 -12.21
C SER A 49 17.24 4.79 -11.68
N ARG A 50 16.05 4.77 -11.11
CA ARG A 50 15.53 3.58 -10.44
C ARG A 50 14.22 3.14 -11.08
N VAL A 51 14.07 1.85 -11.24
CA VAL A 51 12.83 1.29 -11.77
C VAL A 51 11.99 0.79 -10.61
N LEU A 52 10.74 1.20 -10.58
CA LEU A 52 9.80 0.81 -9.53
C LEU A 52 8.77 -0.13 -10.12
N THR A 53 8.47 -1.22 -9.39
CA THR A 53 7.33 -2.05 -9.73
C THR A 53 6.11 -1.41 -9.10
N VAL A 54 5.13 -1.05 -9.91
CA VAL A 54 3.97 -0.31 -9.43
C VAL A 54 2.87 -1.28 -9.06
N ILE A 55 2.39 -1.17 -7.83
CA ILE A 55 1.36 -2.05 -7.29
C ILE A 55 0.04 -1.30 -7.25
N ASP A 56 -0.98 -1.90 -7.87
CA ASP A 56 -2.34 -1.40 -7.80
C ASP A 56 -2.97 -1.97 -6.54
N CYS A 57 -3.06 -1.15 -5.49
CA CYS A 57 -3.52 -1.64 -4.20
C CYS A 57 -4.98 -2.11 -4.25
N MET A 58 -5.81 -1.50 -5.09
CA MET A 58 -7.18 -1.95 -5.22
C MET A 58 -7.25 -3.36 -5.79
N ARG A 59 -6.39 -3.67 -6.76
CA ARG A 59 -6.34 -5.03 -7.31
C ARG A 59 -5.78 -6.00 -6.29
N SER A 60 -4.77 -5.59 -5.54
CA SER A 60 -4.22 -6.45 -4.49
C SER A 60 -5.28 -6.78 -3.45
N LEU A 61 -6.17 -5.84 -3.17
CA LEU A 61 -7.26 -6.04 -2.21
C LEU A 61 -8.49 -6.67 -2.83
N GLU A 62 -8.45 -6.93 -4.14
CA GLU A 62 -9.58 -7.50 -4.87
C GLU A 62 -10.81 -6.61 -4.82
N LEU A 63 -10.59 -5.30 -4.84
CA LEU A 63 -11.68 -4.32 -4.78
C LEU A 63 -11.90 -3.60 -6.10
N GLY A 64 -11.17 -3.98 -7.13
CA GLY A 64 -11.29 -3.34 -8.43
C GLY A 64 -9.94 -2.94 -8.97
N THR A 65 -9.91 -1.97 -9.85
CA THR A 65 -8.69 -1.50 -10.49
C THR A 65 -8.59 0.00 -10.27
N SER A 66 -7.40 0.47 -9.90
CA SER A 66 -7.16 1.90 -9.76
C SER A 66 -7.24 2.58 -11.12
N ASP A 67 -7.79 3.79 -11.12
CA ASP A 67 -7.87 4.56 -12.35
C ASP A 67 -6.55 5.25 -12.58
N THR A 68 -5.81 4.82 -13.59
CA THR A 68 -4.53 5.43 -13.92
C THR A 68 -4.62 6.21 -15.23
N SER A 69 -5.83 6.48 -15.72
CA SER A 69 -5.98 7.13 -17.00
C SER A 69 -5.49 8.57 -17.01
N ASP A 70 -5.47 9.22 -15.87
CA ASP A 70 -4.97 10.58 -15.78
C ASP A 70 -3.45 10.66 -15.86
N GLY A 71 -2.77 9.56 -15.69
CA GLY A 71 -1.32 9.52 -15.79
C GLY A 71 -0.57 9.85 -14.53
N ILE A 72 -1.12 10.65 -13.63
CA ILE A 72 -0.42 11.03 -12.40
C ILE A 72 -1.11 10.40 -11.22
N ARG A 73 -0.32 9.70 -10.41
CA ARG A 73 -0.84 9.03 -9.21
C ARG A 73 0.14 9.20 -8.07
N GLU A 74 -0.38 9.37 -6.88
CA GLU A 74 0.48 9.36 -5.70
C GLU A 74 0.81 7.93 -5.35
N ALA A 75 2.04 7.70 -4.95
CA ALA A 75 2.47 6.37 -4.57
C ALA A 75 3.43 6.44 -3.40
N ALA A 76 3.34 5.46 -2.53
CA ALA A 76 4.29 5.28 -1.44
C ALA A 76 5.33 4.28 -1.91
N VAL A 77 6.59 4.66 -1.89
CA VAL A 77 7.67 3.80 -2.35
C VAL A 77 8.20 3.01 -1.16
N VAL A 78 8.21 1.69 -1.29
CA VAL A 78 8.71 0.80 -0.25
C VAL A 78 9.78 -0.10 -0.84
N GLU A 79 10.65 -0.61 0.01
CA GLU A 79 11.69 -1.55 -0.42
C GLU A 79 11.50 -2.87 0.33
N LEU A 80 11.46 -3.96 -0.41
CA LEU A 80 11.36 -5.30 0.16
C LEU A 80 12.40 -6.18 -0.54
N ASP A 81 13.27 -6.77 0.25
CA ASP A 81 14.31 -7.69 -0.27
C ASP A 81 15.11 -7.09 -1.41
N GLY A 82 15.43 -5.83 -1.33
CA GLY A 82 16.26 -5.17 -2.34
C GLY A 82 15.48 -4.67 -3.55
N HIS A 83 14.19 -4.92 -3.62
CA HIS A 83 13.36 -4.45 -4.73
C HIS A 83 12.51 -3.28 -4.28
N HIS A 84 12.29 -2.34 -5.19
CA HIS A 84 11.50 -1.16 -4.88
C HIS A 84 10.12 -1.26 -5.52
N TYR A 85 9.11 -0.95 -4.76
CA TYR A 85 7.71 -1.01 -5.17
C TYR A 85 7.06 0.33 -4.93
N ALA A 86 6.19 0.74 -5.84
CA ALA A 86 5.39 1.94 -5.65
C ALA A 86 3.95 1.52 -5.45
N LEU A 87 3.41 1.82 -4.27
CA LEU A 87 2.04 1.45 -3.93
C LEU A 87 1.12 2.60 -4.30
N ILE A 88 0.23 2.40 -5.26
CA ILE A 88 -0.71 3.44 -5.67
C ILE A 88 -1.72 3.65 -4.55
N VAL A 89 -1.80 4.87 -4.05
CA VAL A 89 -2.75 5.22 -3.00
C VAL A 89 -3.61 6.38 -3.50
N ASP A 90 -4.77 6.57 -2.87
CA ASP A 90 -5.65 7.66 -3.26
C ASP A 90 -5.10 8.98 -2.75
N ILE A 91 -4.72 9.03 -1.49
CA ILE A 91 -4.26 10.24 -0.83
C ILE A 91 -3.22 9.86 0.20
N VAL A 92 -2.15 10.64 0.29
CA VAL A 92 -1.20 10.53 1.40
C VAL A 92 -1.48 11.72 2.32
N GLU A 93 -1.69 11.43 3.61
CA GLU A 93 -2.04 12.51 4.54
C GLU A 93 -0.85 12.97 5.37
N ASP A 94 -0.55 12.25 6.43
CA ASP A 94 0.39 12.77 7.42
C ASP A 94 1.09 11.62 8.12
N VAL A 95 2.10 11.96 8.90
CA VAL A 95 2.81 11.00 9.74
C VAL A 95 2.38 11.25 11.18
N VAL A 96 1.93 10.21 11.86
CA VAL A 96 1.51 10.31 13.26
C VAL A 96 2.18 9.21 14.05
N GLU A 97 2.14 9.33 15.38
CA GLU A 97 2.69 8.31 16.24
C GLU A 97 1.63 7.30 16.65
N ALA A 98 2.02 6.04 16.67
CA ALA A 98 1.17 5.01 17.23
C ALA A 98 1.18 5.14 18.75
N VAL A 99 0.04 4.89 19.36
CA VAL A 99 -0.09 4.94 20.80
C VAL A 99 -0.51 3.55 21.26
N GLY A 100 0.34 2.87 22.02
CA GLY A 100 0.00 1.56 22.54
C GLY A 100 0.27 0.45 21.56
N ASP A 101 -0.28 -0.72 21.85
CA ASP A 101 -0.02 -1.92 21.08
C ASP A 101 -1.11 -2.20 20.07
N LEU A 102 -0.81 -3.11 19.14
CA LEU A 102 -1.81 -3.57 18.19
C LEU A 102 -2.91 -4.32 18.91
N SER A 103 -4.12 -4.18 18.41
CA SER A 103 -5.24 -4.96 18.89
C SER A 103 -5.94 -5.61 17.71
N PRO A 104 -6.71 -6.68 17.94
CA PRO A 104 -7.39 -7.34 16.83
C PRO A 104 -8.50 -6.47 16.24
N VAL A 105 -8.75 -6.67 14.96
CA VAL A 105 -9.89 -6.04 14.31
C VAL A 105 -11.13 -6.82 14.68
N ARG A 106 -12.16 -6.11 15.11
CA ARG A 106 -13.37 -6.78 15.59
C ARG A 106 -14.56 -6.64 14.65
N ALA A 107 -14.30 -6.25 13.42
CA ALA A 107 -15.35 -6.08 12.43
C ALA A 107 -14.98 -6.86 11.18
N ALA A 108 -15.98 -7.24 10.41
CA ALA A 108 -15.72 -7.89 9.12
C ALA A 108 -15.20 -6.84 8.15
N MET A 109 -14.16 -7.19 7.42
CA MET A 109 -13.53 -6.24 6.52
C MET A 109 -13.46 -6.75 5.08
N GLY A 110 -13.86 -7.98 4.82
CA GLY A 110 -13.67 -8.57 3.51
C GLY A 110 -12.29 -9.21 3.40
N ASP A 111 -12.16 -10.11 2.43
CA ASP A 111 -10.98 -10.96 2.33
C ASP A 111 -9.70 -10.19 2.04
N GLY A 112 -9.77 -9.18 1.18
CA GLY A 112 -8.58 -8.44 0.82
C GLY A 112 -8.00 -7.69 2.00
N TRP A 113 -8.85 -6.98 2.71
CA TRP A 113 -8.38 -6.23 3.88
C TRP A 113 -7.89 -7.16 4.99
N GLU A 114 -8.57 -8.31 5.17
CA GLU A 114 -8.14 -9.25 6.19
C GLU A 114 -6.75 -9.80 5.88
N ARG A 115 -6.48 -10.05 4.61
CA ARG A 115 -5.19 -10.59 4.21
C ARG A 115 -4.05 -9.63 4.51
N VAL A 116 -4.27 -8.34 4.37
CA VAL A 116 -3.21 -7.34 4.55
C VAL A 116 -3.24 -6.65 5.90
N SER A 117 -4.13 -7.06 6.80
CA SER A 117 -4.27 -6.40 8.09
C SER A 117 -3.29 -6.96 9.11
N LYS A 118 -2.61 -6.08 9.85
CA LYS A 118 -1.80 -6.49 10.99
C LYS A 118 -2.55 -6.25 12.30
N GLY A 119 -3.67 -5.55 12.26
CA GLY A 119 -4.45 -5.23 13.45
C GLY A 119 -4.79 -3.76 13.48
N MET A 120 -5.39 -3.34 14.58
CA MET A 120 -5.72 -1.93 14.80
C MET A 120 -4.69 -1.29 15.68
N VAL A 121 -4.37 -0.05 15.40
CA VAL A 121 -3.43 0.71 16.21
C VAL A 121 -4.08 2.05 16.54
N GLU A 122 -3.92 2.50 17.78
CA GLU A 122 -4.42 3.80 18.19
C GLU A 122 -3.43 4.88 17.80
N SER A 123 -3.93 6.01 17.42
CA SER A 123 -3.10 7.17 17.11
C SER A 123 -3.82 8.43 17.57
N GLU A 124 -3.15 9.57 17.42
CA GLU A 124 -3.77 10.83 17.82
C GLU A 124 -4.97 11.19 16.95
N VAL A 125 -5.11 10.55 15.78
CA VAL A 125 -6.29 10.78 14.95
C VAL A 125 -7.31 9.65 15.09
N GLY A 126 -7.14 8.80 16.11
CA GLY A 126 -8.06 7.70 16.38
C GLY A 126 -7.49 6.36 15.94
N PRO A 127 -8.32 5.31 15.97
CA PRO A 127 -7.85 3.99 15.59
C PRO A 127 -7.68 3.87 14.09
N LEU A 128 -6.60 3.21 13.68
CA LEU A 128 -6.28 2.99 12.28
C LEU A 128 -5.96 1.53 12.06
N LEU A 129 -6.30 1.02 10.88
CA LEU A 129 -5.89 -0.32 10.48
C LEU A 129 -4.44 -0.25 10.03
N LEU A 130 -3.58 -1.05 10.64
CA LEU A 130 -2.19 -1.10 10.23
C LEU A 130 -2.03 -2.13 9.13
N VAL A 131 -1.49 -1.72 8.00
CA VAL A 131 -1.40 -2.55 6.81
C VAL A 131 -0.05 -3.26 6.78
N ASP A 132 -0.09 -4.53 6.41
CA ASP A 132 1.10 -5.33 6.18
C ASP A 132 1.54 -5.05 4.75
N VAL A 133 2.58 -4.24 4.60
CA VAL A 133 3.06 -3.80 3.30
C VAL A 133 3.47 -4.99 2.44
N GLU A 134 4.12 -5.97 3.05
CA GLU A 134 4.59 -7.13 2.31
C GLU A 134 3.41 -7.92 1.73
N ALA A 135 2.36 -8.10 2.49
CA ALA A 135 1.18 -8.79 2.00
C ALA A 135 0.50 -8.02 0.86
N LEU A 136 0.50 -6.70 0.97
CA LEU A 136 -0.09 -5.86 -0.07
C LEU A 136 0.70 -5.99 -1.37
N VAL A 137 2.03 -5.97 -1.27
CA VAL A 137 2.90 -6.09 -2.45
C VAL A 137 2.77 -7.47 -3.07
N SER A 138 2.63 -8.52 -2.25
CA SER A 138 2.53 -9.88 -2.77
C SER A 138 1.24 -10.14 -3.53
N GLY A 139 0.18 -9.46 -3.16
CA GLY A 139 -1.11 -9.66 -3.81
C GLY A 139 -1.71 -11.00 -3.42
N VAL A 140 -2.82 -11.31 -4.04
CA VAL A 140 -3.44 -12.60 -3.84
C VAL A 140 -2.60 -13.65 -4.55
N GLU A 141 -2.21 -14.74 -3.76
CA GLU A 141 -1.39 -15.69 -4.31
C GLU A 141 -2.16 -16.54 -5.16
N THR A 142 -1.90 -16.65 -6.34
CA THR A 142 -2.68 -17.43 -7.12
C THR A 142 -2.06 -18.69 -7.23
N ARG A 143 -1.57 -19.19 -6.59
CA ARG A 143 -1.14 -20.39 -6.54
C ARG A 143 -1.03 -20.86 -7.74
N ALA A 144 -0.68 -20.47 -8.28
CA ALA A 144 -0.49 -20.85 -9.32
C ALA A 144 -0.24 -22.03 -9.51
N ALA A 145 -0.15 -22.31 -9.15
CA ALA A 145 0.20 -23.39 -9.16
C ALA A 145 0.28 -24.00 -9.91
#